data_a9127a8420dde048023ce7ac6d3e130a
#
_entry.id   a9127a8420dde048023ce7ac6d3e130a
#
_cell.length_a   1.000
_cell.length_b   1.000
_cell.length_c   1.000
_cell.angle_alpha   90.00
_cell.angle_beta   90.00
_cell.angle_gamma   90.00
#
_symmetry.space_group_name_H-M   'P 1'
#
loop_
_entity.id
_entity.type
_entity.pdbx_description
1 polymer ?
#
loop_
_entity_poly.entity_id
_entity_poly.type
_entity_poly.pdbx_seq_one_letter_code
_entity_poly.pdbx_strand_id
1 'polypeptide(L)'
;NPKGIDFYNRVIDKCLQENIEPWLTCYHWDMPQVLEAKGGWTNREMLKWFDEYVTVLAKNFGDCVKNSMVINEPLSFTLGGYMAGVHPPGTISFKNFYSSIHHVTMAQSIGGRAIRAHVPNANIGTTFSCMPVDGWKNKPANLKAAKRLDVVANRMFIEPVLGMGY
;
A
#
# COMPACT_ATOMS: atom_id res chain seq x y z
N ASN A 1 8.14 -15.42 10.46
CA ASN A 1 8.88 -15.51 11.71
C ASN A 1 7.91 -15.61 12.89
N PRO A 2 7.82 -16.77 13.60
CA PRO A 2 6.90 -16.94 14.74
C PRO A 2 7.06 -15.87 15.82
N LYS A 3 8.29 -15.49 16.15
CA LYS A 3 8.56 -14.44 17.16
C LYS A 3 7.92 -13.07 16.80
N GLY A 4 7.83 -12.76 15.51
CA GLY A 4 7.14 -11.54 15.06
C GLY A 4 5.63 -11.65 15.25
N ILE A 5 5.05 -12.82 14.95
CA ILE A 5 3.62 -13.08 15.17
C ILE A 5 3.31 -12.97 16.66
N ASP A 6 4.08 -13.61 17.53
CA ASP A 6 3.91 -13.55 18.99
C ASP A 6 4.03 -12.11 19.52
N PHE A 7 4.95 -11.32 18.96
CA PHE A 7 5.10 -9.91 19.34
C PHE A 7 3.82 -9.12 19.03
N TYR A 8 3.32 -9.21 17.79
CA TYR A 8 2.12 -8.48 17.39
C TYR A 8 0.85 -8.97 18.08
N ASN A 9 0.73 -10.28 18.37
CA ASN A 9 -0.37 -10.78 19.21
C ASN A 9 -0.38 -10.08 20.57
N ARG A 10 0.77 -9.96 21.25
CA ARG A 10 0.84 -9.24 22.55
C ARG A 10 0.48 -7.75 22.43
N VAL A 11 0.83 -7.10 21.32
CA VAL A 11 0.45 -5.69 21.06
C VAL A 11 -1.07 -5.58 20.87
N ILE A 12 -1.65 -6.46 20.04
CA ILE A 12 -3.09 -6.49 19.78
C ILE A 12 -3.86 -6.80 21.07
N ASP A 13 -3.45 -7.81 21.82
CA ASP A 13 -4.05 -8.17 23.11
C ASP A 13 -4.03 -6.99 24.09
N LYS A 14 -2.91 -6.24 24.13
CA LYS A 14 -2.82 -5.06 24.99
C LYS A 14 -3.77 -3.95 24.55
N CYS A 15 -3.91 -3.70 23.25
CA CYS A 15 -4.90 -2.74 22.75
C CYS A 15 -6.33 -3.14 23.18
N LEU A 16 -6.70 -4.40 23.01
CA LEU A 16 -8.02 -4.90 23.36
C LEU A 16 -8.29 -4.84 24.86
N GLN A 17 -7.30 -5.17 25.70
CA GLN A 17 -7.39 -5.03 27.17
C GLN A 17 -7.67 -3.57 27.60
N GLU A 18 -7.14 -2.60 26.86
CA GLU A 18 -7.37 -1.17 27.14
C GLU A 18 -8.59 -0.60 26.38
N ASN A 19 -9.42 -1.45 25.78
CA ASN A 19 -10.56 -1.07 24.94
C ASN A 19 -10.18 -0.19 23.73
N ILE A 20 -9.00 -0.39 23.17
CA ILE A 20 -8.53 0.26 21.96
C ILE A 20 -8.75 -0.69 20.78
N GLU A 21 -9.53 -0.25 19.79
CA GLU A 21 -9.76 -1.03 18.57
C GLU A 21 -8.52 -1.00 17.65
N PRO A 22 -7.88 -2.15 17.37
CA PRO A 22 -6.68 -2.19 16.53
C PRO A 22 -7.03 -2.05 15.04
N TRP A 23 -6.23 -1.25 14.33
CA TRP A 23 -6.23 -1.14 12.88
C TRP A 23 -4.89 -1.59 12.35
N LEU A 24 -4.86 -2.66 11.57
CA LEU A 24 -3.63 -3.26 11.05
C LEU A 24 -3.27 -2.70 9.69
N THR A 25 -2.08 -2.13 9.55
CA THR A 25 -1.50 -1.81 8.24
C THR A 25 -0.57 -2.93 7.81
N CYS A 26 -0.91 -3.65 6.72
CA CYS A 26 -0.14 -4.82 6.28
C CYS A 26 1.24 -4.44 5.75
N TYR A 27 1.34 -3.40 4.93
CA TYR A 27 2.62 -2.91 4.40
C TYR A 27 2.80 -1.42 4.65
N HIS A 28 3.86 -1.09 5.39
CA HIS A 28 4.25 0.28 5.70
C HIS A 28 5.73 0.52 5.37
N TRP A 29 6.07 0.24 4.09
CA TRP A 29 7.33 0.57 3.41
C TRP A 29 8.53 -0.34 3.74
N ASP A 30 8.45 -1.18 4.76
CA ASP A 30 9.52 -2.10 5.16
C ASP A 30 9.60 -3.32 4.24
N MET A 31 10.39 -3.18 3.17
CA MET A 31 10.67 -4.28 2.25
C MET A 31 11.82 -5.15 2.79
N PRO A 32 11.61 -6.47 2.97
CA PRO A 32 12.71 -7.37 3.28
C PRO A 32 13.80 -7.32 2.21
N GLN A 33 15.06 -7.13 2.61
CA GLN A 33 16.20 -6.98 1.70
C GLN A 33 16.33 -8.16 0.71
N VAL A 34 15.96 -9.37 1.13
CA VAL A 34 15.97 -10.56 0.26
C VAL A 34 14.93 -10.50 -0.87
N LEU A 35 13.84 -9.77 -0.70
CA LEU A 35 12.84 -9.54 -1.74
C LEU A 35 13.25 -8.35 -2.63
N GLU A 36 13.81 -7.31 -2.04
CA GLU A 36 14.33 -6.16 -2.80
C GLU A 36 15.49 -6.60 -3.71
N ALA A 37 16.40 -7.47 -3.24
CA ALA A 37 17.47 -8.04 -4.05
C ALA A 37 16.96 -8.85 -5.26
N LYS A 38 15.69 -9.29 -5.24
CA LYS A 38 15.00 -9.94 -6.37
C LYS A 38 14.19 -8.97 -7.24
N GLY A 39 14.30 -7.66 -6.96
CA GLY A 39 13.64 -6.60 -7.71
C GLY A 39 12.43 -5.97 -7.01
N GLY A 40 12.09 -6.39 -5.79
CA GLY A 40 11.04 -5.78 -4.98
C GLY A 40 9.75 -5.52 -5.75
N TRP A 41 9.19 -4.32 -5.62
CA TRP A 41 7.96 -3.93 -6.32
C TRP A 41 8.09 -3.81 -7.85
N THR A 42 9.31 -3.87 -8.42
CA THR A 42 9.50 -3.91 -9.87
C THR A 42 9.37 -5.32 -10.45
N ASN A 43 9.42 -6.35 -9.60
CA ASN A 43 9.25 -7.75 -9.98
C ASN A 43 7.80 -8.20 -9.79
N ARG A 44 7.21 -8.82 -10.82
CA ARG A 44 5.83 -9.33 -10.75
C ARG A 44 5.63 -10.43 -9.69
N GLU A 45 6.67 -11.19 -9.37
CA GLU A 45 6.61 -12.22 -8.31
C GLU A 45 6.32 -11.60 -6.92
N MET A 46 6.55 -10.31 -6.75
CA MET A 46 6.17 -9.59 -5.53
C MET A 46 4.69 -9.73 -5.19
N LEU A 47 3.83 -9.85 -6.20
CA LEU A 47 2.39 -10.04 -6.01
C LEU A 47 2.08 -11.35 -5.27
N LYS A 48 2.80 -12.42 -5.61
CA LYS A 48 2.66 -13.72 -4.93
C LYS A 48 3.21 -13.65 -3.51
N TRP A 49 4.40 -13.10 -3.32
CA TRP A 49 4.99 -12.96 -1.99
C TRP A 49 4.15 -12.08 -1.07
N PHE A 50 3.55 -11.04 -1.63
CA PHE A 50 2.65 -10.15 -0.89
C PHE A 50 1.35 -10.85 -0.49
N ASP A 51 0.75 -11.64 -1.40
CA ASP A 51 -0.43 -12.46 -1.11
C ASP A 51 -0.17 -13.45 0.04
N GLU A 52 0.95 -14.18 -0.04
CA GLU A 52 1.39 -15.11 1.02
C GLU A 52 1.59 -14.38 2.36
N TYR A 53 2.21 -13.21 2.35
CA TYR A 53 2.43 -12.38 3.53
C TYR A 53 1.12 -11.92 4.16
N VAL A 54 0.23 -11.31 3.38
CA VAL A 54 -1.08 -10.83 3.88
C VAL A 54 -1.95 -11.98 4.36
N THR A 55 -1.88 -13.14 3.70
CA THR A 55 -2.56 -14.36 4.15
C THR A 55 -2.07 -14.80 5.54
N VAL A 56 -0.76 -14.73 5.79
CA VAL A 56 -0.20 -15.02 7.13
C VAL A 56 -0.73 -14.05 8.17
N LEU A 57 -0.79 -12.75 7.86
CA LEU A 57 -1.35 -11.74 8.78
C LEU A 57 -2.83 -12.01 9.07
N ALA A 58 -3.63 -12.22 8.04
CA ALA A 58 -5.07 -12.48 8.17
C ALA A 58 -5.37 -13.73 9.00
N LYS A 59 -4.59 -14.81 8.83
CA LYS A 59 -4.75 -16.05 9.61
C LYS A 59 -4.35 -15.92 11.07
N ASN A 60 -3.37 -15.08 11.40
CA ASN A 60 -2.85 -14.99 12.76
C ASN A 60 -3.46 -13.87 13.59
N PHE A 61 -4.08 -12.87 12.95
CA PHE A 61 -4.62 -11.70 13.64
C PHE A 61 -6.10 -11.45 13.33
N GLY A 62 -6.67 -12.11 12.33
CA GLY A 62 -8.02 -11.83 11.83
C GLY A 62 -9.18 -12.22 12.75
N ASP A 63 -8.94 -13.01 13.78
CA ASP A 63 -9.89 -13.26 14.86
C ASP A 63 -10.10 -12.02 15.72
N CYS A 64 -9.04 -11.28 16.00
CA CYS A 64 -9.01 -10.09 16.85
C CYS A 64 -9.08 -8.77 16.09
N VAL A 65 -8.50 -8.69 14.87
CA VAL A 65 -8.43 -7.46 14.07
C VAL A 65 -9.41 -7.52 12.90
N LYS A 66 -10.37 -6.61 12.89
CA LYS A 66 -11.38 -6.49 11.82
C LYS A 66 -11.09 -5.36 10.85
N ASN A 67 -10.23 -4.42 11.21
CA ASN A 67 -9.91 -3.24 10.41
C ASN A 67 -8.49 -3.37 9.86
N SER A 68 -8.34 -3.34 8.54
CA SER A 68 -7.04 -3.51 7.89
C SER A 68 -6.83 -2.50 6.77
N MET A 69 -5.65 -1.86 6.78
CA MET A 69 -5.11 -1.11 5.66
C MET A 69 -4.11 -2.01 4.92
N VAL A 70 -4.38 -2.29 3.65
CA VAL A 70 -3.53 -3.20 2.86
C VAL A 70 -2.14 -2.60 2.65
N ILE A 71 -2.09 -1.33 2.26
CA ILE A 71 -0.84 -0.61 1.96
C ILE A 71 -0.95 0.81 2.50
N ASN A 72 0.13 1.32 3.09
CA ASN A 72 0.24 2.72 3.48
C ASN A 72 0.87 3.55 2.36
N GLU A 73 0.17 4.61 1.93
CA GLU A 73 0.63 5.67 1.02
C GLU A 73 1.41 5.14 -0.19
N PRO A 74 0.76 4.43 -1.11
CA PRO A 74 1.45 3.77 -2.22
C PRO A 74 2.24 4.74 -3.11
N LEU A 75 1.79 5.99 -3.27
CA LEU A 75 2.53 7.00 -4.03
C LEU A 75 3.85 7.38 -3.34
N SER A 76 3.85 7.54 -2.02
CA SER A 76 5.01 8.05 -1.27
C SER A 76 6.23 7.16 -1.47
N PHE A 77 6.10 5.86 -1.24
CA PHE A 77 7.26 4.96 -1.38
C PHE A 77 7.57 4.61 -2.84
N THR A 78 6.58 4.56 -3.74
CA THR A 78 6.87 4.29 -5.15
C THR A 78 7.56 5.48 -5.81
N LEU A 79 7.07 6.70 -5.59
CA LEU A 79 7.70 7.92 -6.09
C LEU A 79 9.08 8.13 -5.43
N GLY A 80 9.14 8.04 -4.10
CA GLY A 80 10.36 8.26 -3.33
C GLY A 80 11.44 7.23 -3.62
N GLY A 81 11.08 5.95 -3.73
CA GLY A 81 12.02 4.85 -3.89
C GLY A 81 12.45 4.57 -5.32
N TYR A 82 11.52 4.70 -6.30
CA TYR A 82 11.77 4.25 -7.67
C TYR A 82 11.91 5.39 -8.69
N MET A 83 11.56 6.63 -8.31
CA MET A 83 11.64 7.80 -9.20
C MET A 83 12.54 8.91 -8.66
N ALA A 84 12.39 9.28 -7.40
CA ALA A 84 13.13 10.39 -6.79
C ALA A 84 14.43 9.93 -6.09
N GLY A 85 14.57 8.66 -5.75
CA GLY A 85 15.74 8.09 -5.11
C GLY A 85 15.97 8.52 -3.65
N VAL A 86 14.94 9.10 -2.99
CA VAL A 86 15.03 9.61 -1.60
C VAL A 86 14.59 8.61 -0.55
N HIS A 87 13.94 7.52 -0.97
CA HIS A 87 13.60 6.37 -0.14
C HIS A 87 14.26 5.10 -0.69
N PRO A 88 14.41 4.03 0.10
CA PRO A 88 14.81 2.73 -0.45
C PRO A 88 13.83 2.27 -1.56
N PRO A 89 14.35 1.64 -2.62
CA PRO A 89 15.72 1.21 -2.89
C PRO A 89 16.63 2.29 -3.45
N GLY A 90 16.22 3.53 -3.57
CA GLY A 90 17.04 4.65 -4.01
C GLY A 90 17.28 4.71 -5.51
N THR A 91 16.40 4.11 -6.32
CA THR A 91 16.52 4.13 -7.78
C THR A 91 15.88 5.39 -8.37
N ILE A 92 16.45 5.85 -9.51
CA ILE A 92 15.90 6.96 -10.30
C ILE A 92 15.63 6.42 -11.69
N SER A 93 14.41 5.91 -11.94
CA SER A 93 14.06 5.25 -13.18
C SER A 93 12.57 5.29 -13.46
N PHE A 94 12.16 5.90 -14.58
CA PHE A 94 10.77 5.86 -15.03
C PHE A 94 10.24 4.44 -15.22
N LYS A 95 11.07 3.54 -15.78
CA LYS A 95 10.68 2.13 -15.96
C LYS A 95 10.34 1.47 -14.64
N ASN A 96 11.21 1.62 -13.64
CA ASN A 96 11.01 1.02 -12.32
C ASN A 96 9.80 1.66 -11.61
N PHE A 97 9.64 2.96 -11.73
CA PHE A 97 8.50 3.69 -11.18
C PHE A 97 7.17 3.17 -11.75
N TYR A 98 7.01 3.09 -13.08
CA TYR A 98 5.77 2.59 -13.68
C TYR A 98 5.52 1.11 -13.37
N SER A 99 6.56 0.28 -13.35
CA SER A 99 6.43 -1.13 -12.95
C SER A 99 5.98 -1.25 -11.50
N SER A 100 6.55 -0.46 -10.59
CA SER A 100 6.16 -0.47 -9.18
C SER A 100 4.72 0.02 -8.98
N ILE A 101 4.29 1.09 -9.65
CA ILE A 101 2.89 1.57 -9.62
C ILE A 101 1.93 0.44 -10.01
N HIS A 102 2.19 -0.22 -11.14
CA HIS A 102 1.32 -1.28 -11.63
C HIS A 102 1.21 -2.44 -10.62
N HIS A 103 2.34 -2.93 -10.12
CA HIS A 103 2.35 -4.05 -9.18
C HIS A 103 1.74 -3.66 -7.82
N VAL A 104 2.02 -2.45 -7.31
CA VAL A 104 1.44 -1.97 -6.05
C VAL A 104 -0.08 -1.79 -6.17
N THR A 105 -0.57 -1.29 -7.32
CA THR A 105 -2.00 -1.19 -7.59
C THR A 105 -2.67 -2.57 -7.57
N MET A 106 -2.07 -3.57 -8.23
CA MET A 106 -2.56 -4.95 -8.18
C MET A 106 -2.50 -5.55 -6.77
N ALA A 107 -1.43 -5.25 -6.02
CA ALA A 107 -1.23 -5.74 -4.65
C ALA A 107 -2.34 -5.27 -3.69
N GLN A 108 -2.87 -4.05 -3.86
CA GLN A 108 -4.02 -3.58 -3.07
C GLN A 108 -5.22 -4.54 -3.21
N SER A 109 -5.55 -4.93 -4.44
CA SER A 109 -6.66 -5.87 -4.70
C SER A 109 -6.36 -7.28 -4.22
N ILE A 110 -5.12 -7.76 -4.40
CA ILE A 110 -4.67 -9.08 -3.96
C ILE A 110 -4.74 -9.17 -2.44
N GLY A 111 -4.16 -8.21 -1.72
CA GLY A 111 -4.20 -8.17 -0.26
C GLY A 111 -5.62 -8.07 0.29
N GLY A 112 -6.46 -7.23 -0.34
CA GLY A 112 -7.87 -7.12 0.03
C GLY A 112 -8.63 -8.46 -0.11
N ARG A 113 -8.38 -9.22 -1.16
CA ARG A 113 -8.97 -10.57 -1.35
C ARG A 113 -8.44 -11.57 -0.32
N ALA A 114 -7.12 -11.54 -0.04
CA ALA A 114 -6.51 -12.41 0.96
C ALA A 114 -7.12 -12.19 2.35
N ILE A 115 -7.34 -10.93 2.74
CA ILE A 115 -8.00 -10.61 4.02
C ILE A 115 -9.44 -11.11 4.03
N ARG A 116 -10.25 -10.81 2.99
CA ARG A 116 -11.65 -11.25 2.92
C ARG A 116 -11.82 -12.77 2.98
N ALA A 117 -10.87 -13.52 2.44
CA ALA A 117 -10.90 -14.97 2.45
C ALA A 117 -10.76 -15.57 3.87
N HIS A 118 -10.15 -14.84 4.80
CA HIS A 118 -9.85 -15.34 6.14
C HIS A 118 -10.51 -14.56 7.27
N VAL A 119 -10.96 -13.33 7.02
CA VAL A 119 -11.57 -12.46 8.04
C VAL A 119 -12.98 -12.04 7.59
N PRO A 120 -14.01 -12.75 8.04
CA PRO A 120 -15.40 -12.39 7.73
C PRO A 120 -15.74 -10.97 8.21
N ASN A 121 -16.42 -10.21 7.35
CA ASN A 121 -16.86 -8.83 7.62
C ASN A 121 -15.71 -7.85 7.93
N ALA A 122 -14.51 -8.11 7.42
CA ALA A 122 -13.38 -7.18 7.56
C ALA A 122 -13.66 -5.85 6.86
N ASN A 123 -13.33 -4.75 7.55
CA ASN A 123 -13.20 -3.43 6.96
C ASN A 123 -11.81 -3.32 6.34
N ILE A 124 -11.76 -3.16 5.02
CA ILE A 124 -10.50 -3.19 4.26
C ILE A 124 -10.34 -1.90 3.48
N GLY A 125 -9.21 -1.26 3.64
CA GLY A 125 -8.87 -0.03 2.95
C GLY A 125 -7.39 0.05 2.56
N THR A 126 -7.03 1.21 2.05
CA THR A 126 -5.66 1.65 1.80
C THR A 126 -5.53 3.08 2.32
N THR A 127 -4.41 3.42 2.94
CA THR A 127 -4.13 4.80 3.35
C THR A 127 -3.56 5.56 2.16
N PHE A 128 -4.12 6.72 1.86
CA PHE A 128 -3.64 7.59 0.78
C PHE A 128 -3.22 8.95 1.33
N SER A 129 -2.06 9.43 0.88
CA SER A 129 -1.62 10.81 1.09
C SER A 129 -2.13 11.64 -0.09
N CYS A 130 -3.16 12.43 0.14
CA CYS A 130 -3.79 13.27 -0.88
C CYS A 130 -3.47 14.74 -0.65
N MET A 131 -3.35 15.51 -1.73
CA MET A 131 -3.13 16.95 -1.67
C MET A 131 -4.04 17.69 -2.66
N PRO A 132 -4.56 18.87 -2.32
CA PRO A 132 -5.28 19.70 -3.28
C PRO A 132 -4.32 20.19 -4.38
N VAL A 133 -4.77 20.13 -5.63
CA VAL A 133 -3.98 20.55 -6.78
C VAL A 133 -4.77 21.58 -7.60
N ASP A 134 -4.37 22.85 -7.54
CA ASP A 134 -5.02 23.94 -8.21
C ASP A 134 -4.16 24.57 -9.31
N GLY A 135 -4.83 25.11 -10.33
CA GLY A 135 -4.18 25.82 -11.42
C GLY A 135 -3.82 27.24 -11.05
N TRP A 136 -2.55 27.61 -11.15
CA TRP A 136 -2.11 28.99 -10.92
C TRP A 136 -2.84 29.98 -11.81
N LYS A 137 -3.51 30.99 -11.22
CA LYS A 137 -4.24 32.07 -11.90
C LYS A 137 -5.35 31.61 -12.87
N ASN A 138 -5.92 30.43 -12.72
CA ASN A 138 -7.02 29.89 -13.54
C ASN A 138 -6.82 29.99 -15.08
N LYS A 139 -5.57 30.04 -15.55
CA LYS A 139 -5.28 30.01 -16.98
C LYS A 139 -5.49 28.60 -17.53
N PRO A 140 -6.04 28.42 -18.77
CA PRO A 140 -6.33 27.11 -19.34
C PRO A 140 -5.14 26.13 -19.32
N ALA A 141 -3.93 26.62 -19.62
CA ALA A 141 -2.72 25.78 -19.57
C ALA A 141 -2.40 25.30 -18.15
N ASN A 142 -2.57 26.17 -17.15
CA ASN A 142 -2.31 25.84 -15.74
C ASN A 142 -3.38 24.86 -15.19
N LEU A 143 -4.64 25.06 -15.55
CA LEU A 143 -5.72 24.12 -15.20
C LEU A 143 -5.47 22.74 -15.82
N LYS A 144 -4.98 22.69 -17.07
CA LYS A 144 -4.60 21.42 -17.72
C LYS A 144 -3.41 20.75 -17.02
N ALA A 145 -2.41 21.53 -16.58
CA ALA A 145 -1.28 21.03 -15.82
C ALA A 145 -1.71 20.51 -14.44
N ALA A 146 -2.56 21.26 -13.73
CA ALA A 146 -3.12 20.84 -12.45
C ALA A 146 -3.87 19.50 -12.54
N LYS A 147 -4.73 19.34 -13.56
CA LYS A 147 -5.43 18.05 -13.79
C LYS A 147 -4.49 16.88 -14.02
N ARG A 148 -3.35 17.08 -14.72
CA ARG A 148 -2.36 16.03 -14.93
C ARG A 148 -1.62 15.68 -13.64
N LEU A 149 -1.29 16.71 -12.86
CA LEU A 149 -0.64 16.50 -11.56
C LEU A 149 -1.57 15.81 -10.57
N ASP A 150 -2.86 16.17 -10.56
CA ASP A 150 -3.89 15.53 -9.73
C ASP A 150 -4.01 14.03 -10.00
N VAL A 151 -3.91 13.60 -11.27
CA VAL A 151 -3.87 12.16 -11.60
C VAL A 151 -2.73 11.46 -10.88
N VAL A 152 -1.52 12.04 -10.93
CA VAL A 152 -0.34 11.43 -10.29
C VAL A 152 -0.41 11.55 -8.78
N ALA A 153 -0.77 12.72 -8.25
CA ALA A 153 -0.75 12.99 -6.82
C ALA A 153 -1.86 12.29 -6.03
N ASN A 154 -3.03 12.11 -6.63
CA ASN A 154 -4.22 11.65 -5.91
C ASN A 154 -4.87 10.41 -6.53
N ARG A 155 -5.09 10.39 -7.85
CA ARG A 155 -6.03 9.46 -8.49
C ARG A 155 -5.43 8.12 -8.87
N MET A 156 -4.14 8.08 -9.19
CA MET A 156 -3.42 6.94 -9.77
C MET A 156 -3.60 5.61 -9.00
N PHE A 157 -3.69 5.67 -7.67
CA PHE A 157 -3.88 4.49 -6.82
C PHE A 157 -5.32 4.35 -6.29
N ILE A 158 -6.08 5.44 -6.25
CA ILE A 158 -7.46 5.44 -5.73
C ILE A 158 -8.43 4.90 -6.78
N GLU A 159 -8.39 5.43 -8.00
CA GLU A 159 -9.35 5.08 -9.03
C GLU A 159 -9.35 3.58 -9.40
N PRO A 160 -8.20 2.92 -9.58
CA PRO A 160 -8.18 1.50 -9.90
C PRO A 160 -8.79 0.61 -8.81
N VAL A 161 -8.59 0.92 -7.53
CA VAL A 161 -9.18 0.11 -6.44
C VAL A 161 -10.68 0.33 -6.28
N LEU A 162 -11.19 1.47 -6.76
CA LEU A 162 -12.63 1.76 -6.84
C LEU A 162 -13.29 1.25 -8.13
N GLY A 163 -12.52 0.59 -9.02
CA GLY A 163 -13.03 0.09 -10.30
C GLY A 163 -13.30 1.19 -11.34
N MET A 164 -12.71 2.37 -11.18
CA MET A 164 -12.88 3.51 -12.09
C MET A 164 -11.93 3.48 -13.29
N GLY A 165 -11.14 2.43 -13.43
CA GLY A 165 -10.17 2.24 -14.50
C GLY A 165 -8.74 2.64 -14.11
N TYR A 166 -7.86 2.65 -15.11
CA TYR A 166 -6.45 3.04 -15.00
C TYR A 166 -6.25 4.41 -15.58
#